data_96f01da7572a19930f155713a2c50bb2
#
_entry.id   96f01da7572a19930f155713a2c50bb2
#
_cell.length_a   1.000
_cell.length_b   1.000
_cell.length_c   1.000
_cell.angle_alpha   90.00
_cell.angle_beta   90.00
_cell.angle_gamma   90.00
#
_symmetry.space_group_name_H-M   'P 1'
#
loop_
_entity.id
_entity.type
_entity.pdbx_description
1 polymer ?
#
loop_
_entity_poly.entity_id
_entity_poly.type
_entity_poly.pdbx_seq_one_letter_code
_entity_poly.pdbx_strand_id
1 'polypeptide(L)'
;IYVFYDHAVGFILDLVLTRINLNARLVICVVVSQYIIMPSIKVLANYLTLLVNRAKMQGFIVFDFASQYKEAAVQMGQWMAEGKLKSKEHIVEGIETFPETLLMLFSGENFGKLMIKV
;
A
#
# COMPACT_ATOMS: atom_id res chain seq x y z
N ILE A 1 17.95 -3.02 1.55
CA ILE A 1 16.79 -2.46 0.80
C ILE A 1 17.21 -1.10 0.25
N TYR A 2 17.11 -0.89 -1.06
CA TYR A 2 17.41 0.41 -1.71
C TYR A 2 16.15 1.23 -1.99
N VAL A 3 15.04 0.54 -2.31
CA VAL A 3 13.73 1.16 -2.54
C VAL A 3 12.68 0.38 -1.77
N PHE A 4 11.81 1.09 -1.08
CA PHE A 4 10.68 0.52 -0.37
C PHE A 4 9.44 1.39 -0.62
N TYR A 5 8.37 0.75 -1.08
CA TYR A 5 7.06 1.36 -1.27
C TYR A 5 6.12 0.85 -0.19
N ASP A 6 5.59 1.73 0.63
CA ASP A 6 4.84 1.38 1.82
C ASP A 6 3.36 1.74 1.71
N HIS A 7 2.53 0.73 1.93
CA HIS A 7 1.08 0.84 2.05
C HIS A 7 0.56 0.55 3.47
N ALA A 8 1.40 0.05 4.36
CA ALA A 8 0.99 -0.44 5.67
C ALA A 8 1.40 0.48 6.80
N VAL A 9 2.65 0.98 6.76
CA VAL A 9 3.28 1.75 7.84
C VAL A 9 3.40 0.92 9.16
N GLY A 10 3.55 1.56 10.30
CA GLY A 10 3.62 0.90 11.60
C GLY A 10 4.84 0.00 11.76
N PHE A 11 4.62 -1.19 12.32
CA PHE A 11 5.69 -2.15 12.64
C PHE A 11 6.50 -2.60 11.43
N ILE A 12 5.86 -2.76 10.27
CA ILE A 12 6.54 -3.18 9.04
C ILE A 12 7.54 -2.12 8.60
N LEU A 13 7.14 -0.84 8.57
CA LEU A 13 8.04 0.26 8.23
C LEU A 13 9.21 0.33 9.21
N ASP A 14 8.96 0.15 10.49
CA ASP A 14 10.00 0.21 11.52
C ASP A 14 11.04 -0.92 11.36
N LEU A 15 10.60 -2.14 11.00
CA LEU A 15 11.50 -3.23 10.64
C LEU A 15 12.29 -2.94 9.36
N VAL A 16 11.64 -2.37 8.35
CA VAL A 16 12.32 -2.00 7.09
C VAL A 16 13.43 -1.00 7.35
N LEU A 17 13.21 -0.02 8.23
CA LEU A 17 14.23 0.97 8.61
C LEU A 17 15.52 0.32 9.13
N THR A 18 15.43 -0.83 9.81
CA THR A 18 16.65 -1.55 10.26
C THR A 18 17.44 -2.23 9.14
N ARG A 19 16.88 -2.31 7.91
CA ARG A 19 17.41 -3.05 6.77
C ARG A 19 17.69 -2.20 5.54
N ILE A 20 17.55 -0.87 5.65
CA ILE A 20 17.81 0.04 4.53
C ILE A 20 19.32 0.18 4.27
N ASN A 21 19.63 0.30 3.00
CA ASN A 21 20.98 0.58 2.53
C ASN A 21 21.26 2.09 2.46
N LEU A 22 22.51 2.42 2.22
CA LEU A 22 22.94 3.80 2.01
C LEU A 22 22.15 4.43 0.85
N ASN A 23 21.66 5.66 1.06
CA ASN A 23 20.88 6.43 0.11
C ASN A 23 19.54 5.77 -0.30
N ALA A 24 18.96 4.92 0.54
CA ALA A 24 17.67 4.31 0.28
C ALA A 24 16.55 5.34 0.08
N ARG A 25 15.52 4.93 -0.65
CA ARG A 25 14.30 5.71 -0.92
C ARG A 25 13.10 4.95 -0.36
N LEU A 26 12.41 5.56 0.58
CA LEU A 26 11.19 5.02 1.16
C LEU A 26 10.02 5.91 0.75
N VAL A 27 9.01 5.32 0.15
CA VAL A 27 7.82 6.03 -0.38
C VAL A 27 6.60 5.59 0.41
N ILE A 28 5.95 6.53 1.08
CA ILE A 28 4.78 6.30 1.92
C ILE A 28 3.54 6.73 1.15
N CYS A 29 2.65 5.78 0.86
CA CYS A 29 1.42 6.03 0.10
C CYS A 29 0.16 5.99 0.96
N VAL A 30 0.04 5.02 1.85
CA VAL A 30 -1.14 4.79 2.69
C VAL A 30 -0.73 4.40 4.10
N VAL A 31 -1.58 4.69 5.09
CA VAL A 31 -1.34 4.44 6.51
C VAL A 31 -2.41 3.48 7.05
N VAL A 32 -2.67 2.37 6.34
CA VAL A 32 -3.77 1.43 6.65
C VAL A 32 -3.71 0.91 8.08
N SER A 33 -2.54 0.57 8.58
CA SER A 33 -2.37 0.04 9.94
C SER A 33 -2.75 1.03 11.05
N GLN A 34 -2.89 2.32 10.73
CA GLN A 34 -3.21 3.38 11.68
C GLN A 34 -4.70 3.77 11.70
N TYR A 35 -5.49 3.35 10.70
CA TYR A 35 -6.90 3.73 10.61
C TYR A 35 -7.78 3.19 11.74
N ILE A 36 -7.41 2.04 12.31
CA ILE A 36 -8.20 1.35 13.34
C ILE A 36 -7.72 1.66 14.76
N ILE A 37 -6.47 2.17 14.92
CA ILE A 37 -5.83 2.33 16.25
C ILE A 37 -5.52 3.80 16.51
N MET A 38 -6.52 4.67 16.39
CA MET A 38 -6.36 6.13 16.61
C MET A 38 -5.88 6.55 18.02
N PRO A 39 -6.06 5.80 19.15
CA PRO A 39 -5.59 6.29 20.45
C PRO A 39 -4.10 6.13 20.72
N SER A 40 -3.35 5.38 19.90
CA SER A 40 -1.92 5.17 20.15
C SER A 40 -1.11 5.05 18.86
N ILE A 41 -0.87 6.18 18.21
CA ILE A 41 0.10 6.23 17.10
C ILE A 41 1.47 5.88 17.67
N LYS A 42 1.99 4.69 17.34
CA LYS A 42 3.35 4.31 17.69
C LYS A 42 4.33 5.05 16.81
N VAL A 43 5.22 5.80 17.43
CA VAL A 43 6.33 6.45 16.74
C VAL A 43 7.31 5.39 16.22
N LEU A 44 7.93 5.64 15.06
CA LEU A 44 8.98 4.77 14.51
C LEU A 44 10.21 4.81 15.44
N ALA A 45 10.58 3.67 16.00
CA ALA A 45 11.72 3.57 16.90
C ALA A 45 13.05 3.71 16.15
N ASN A 46 13.09 3.25 14.90
CA ASN A 46 14.31 3.16 14.09
C ASN A 46 14.50 4.34 13.13
N TYR A 47 13.81 5.48 13.30
CA TYR A 47 13.90 6.61 12.36
C TYR A 47 15.30 7.21 12.23
N LEU A 48 16.17 7.08 13.24
CA LEU A 48 17.55 7.56 13.17
C LEU A 48 18.38 6.87 12.10
N THR A 49 17.97 5.69 11.63
CA THR A 49 18.62 5.00 10.51
C THR A 49 18.55 5.80 9.21
N LEU A 50 17.55 6.70 9.07
CA LEU A 50 17.47 7.64 7.93
C LEU A 50 18.70 8.55 7.89
N LEU A 51 19.12 9.08 9.04
CA LEU A 51 20.33 9.90 9.15
C LEU A 51 21.59 9.08 8.84
N VAL A 52 21.74 7.94 9.51
CA VAL A 52 22.93 7.07 9.36
C VAL A 52 23.12 6.64 7.91
N ASN A 53 22.04 6.26 7.24
CA ASN A 53 22.07 5.80 5.85
C ASN A 53 21.83 6.94 4.83
N ARG A 54 21.70 8.19 5.25
CA ARG A 54 21.39 9.33 4.37
C ARG A 54 20.22 9.02 3.43
N ALA A 55 19.24 8.25 3.96
CA ALA A 55 18.06 7.81 3.25
C ALA A 55 17.02 8.93 3.17
N LYS A 56 16.13 8.85 2.18
CA LYS A 56 15.00 9.76 2.01
C LYS A 56 13.69 9.00 2.22
N MET A 57 12.84 9.52 3.09
CA MET A 57 11.46 9.05 3.26
C MET A 57 10.51 10.16 2.86
N GLN A 58 9.57 9.87 1.96
CA GLN A 58 8.68 10.86 1.38
C GLN A 58 7.27 10.28 1.20
N GLY A 59 6.26 11.03 1.66
CA GLY A 59 4.87 10.76 1.36
C GLY A 59 4.45 11.29 -0.01
N PHE A 60 3.43 10.66 -0.60
CA PHE A 60 2.70 11.17 -1.76
C PHE A 60 1.27 10.64 -1.74
N ILE A 61 0.41 11.26 -2.51
CA ILE A 61 -0.93 10.75 -2.83
C ILE A 61 -1.07 10.59 -4.35
N VAL A 62 -1.92 9.65 -4.77
CA VAL A 62 -2.07 9.32 -6.19
C VAL A 62 -2.54 10.51 -7.03
N PHE A 63 -3.28 11.44 -6.44
CA PHE A 63 -3.78 12.64 -7.13
C PHE A 63 -2.68 13.59 -7.61
N ASP A 64 -1.50 13.55 -7.00
CA ASP A 64 -0.34 14.32 -7.46
C ASP A 64 0.10 13.93 -8.87
N PHE A 65 -0.30 12.73 -9.32
CA PHE A 65 0.05 12.14 -10.62
C PHE A 65 -1.14 12.05 -11.57
N ALA A 66 -2.21 12.82 -11.36
CA ALA A 66 -3.44 12.75 -12.16
C ALA A 66 -3.20 12.92 -13.67
N SER A 67 -2.25 13.77 -14.06
CA SER A 67 -1.86 13.97 -15.46
C SER A 67 -1.29 12.73 -16.13
N GLN A 68 -0.78 11.76 -15.36
CA GLN A 68 -0.15 10.53 -15.85
C GLN A 68 -1.08 9.31 -15.84
N TYR A 69 -2.33 9.45 -15.39
CA TYR A 69 -3.25 8.31 -15.26
C TYR A 69 -3.50 7.59 -16.56
N LYS A 70 -3.67 8.32 -17.67
CA LYS A 70 -3.90 7.74 -18.98
C LYS A 70 -2.72 6.89 -19.45
N GLU A 71 -1.51 7.41 -19.28
CA GLU A 71 -0.28 6.69 -19.61
C GLU A 71 -0.12 5.43 -18.76
N ALA A 72 -0.31 5.55 -17.45
CA ALA A 72 -0.25 4.44 -16.52
C ALA A 72 -1.28 3.35 -16.86
N ALA A 73 -2.52 3.72 -17.20
CA ALA A 73 -3.57 2.77 -17.56
C ALA A 73 -3.21 1.99 -18.83
N VAL A 74 -2.69 2.66 -19.85
CA VAL A 74 -2.23 2.02 -21.10
C VAL A 74 -1.09 1.04 -20.80
N GLN A 75 -0.11 1.45 -20.03
CA GLN A 75 1.05 0.61 -19.68
C GLN A 75 0.63 -0.62 -18.85
N MET A 76 -0.25 -0.45 -17.85
CA MET A 76 -0.78 -1.56 -17.07
C MET A 76 -1.58 -2.53 -17.94
N GLY A 77 -2.40 -2.02 -18.89
CA GLY A 77 -3.14 -2.85 -19.85
C GLY A 77 -2.22 -3.69 -20.71
N GLN A 78 -1.12 -3.12 -21.19
CA GLN A 78 -0.10 -3.87 -21.94
C GLN A 78 0.53 -4.98 -21.10
N TRP A 79 0.92 -4.68 -19.87
CA TRP A 79 1.49 -5.69 -18.96
C TRP A 79 0.52 -6.81 -18.62
N MET A 80 -0.78 -6.49 -18.51
CA MET A 80 -1.82 -7.52 -18.35
C MET A 80 -1.93 -8.40 -19.59
N ALA A 81 -1.96 -7.81 -20.78
CA ALA A 81 -2.01 -8.56 -22.05
C ALA A 81 -0.78 -9.46 -22.26
N GLU A 82 0.39 -9.01 -21.81
CA GLU A 82 1.65 -9.76 -21.85
C GLU A 82 1.79 -10.80 -20.71
N GLY A 83 0.82 -10.87 -19.79
CA GLY A 83 0.87 -11.74 -18.61
C GLY A 83 1.89 -11.34 -17.54
N LYS A 84 2.51 -10.15 -17.67
CA LYS A 84 3.47 -9.60 -16.70
C LYS A 84 2.78 -9.06 -15.44
N LEU A 85 1.56 -8.53 -15.60
CA LEU A 85 0.71 -8.06 -14.50
C LEU A 85 -0.51 -8.97 -14.39
N LYS A 86 -0.76 -9.49 -13.20
CA LYS A 86 -1.92 -10.34 -12.91
C LYS A 86 -2.85 -9.64 -11.95
N SER A 87 -4.13 -9.62 -12.26
CA SER A 87 -5.21 -9.21 -11.37
C SER A 87 -5.77 -10.42 -10.62
N LYS A 88 -6.18 -10.24 -9.40
CA LYS A 88 -6.97 -11.22 -8.67
C LYS A 88 -8.09 -10.52 -7.91
N GLU A 89 -9.28 -11.05 -8.07
CA GLU A 89 -10.52 -10.46 -7.60
C GLU A 89 -11.26 -11.44 -6.71
N HIS A 90 -11.86 -10.92 -5.64
CA HIS A 90 -12.79 -11.65 -4.80
C HIS A 90 -14.16 -10.99 -4.98
N ILE A 91 -15.05 -11.67 -5.73
CA ILE A 91 -16.37 -11.14 -6.08
C ILE A 91 -17.41 -11.79 -5.17
N VAL A 92 -18.20 -10.95 -4.48
CA VAL A 92 -19.36 -11.36 -3.68
C VAL A 92 -20.62 -10.90 -4.41
N GLU A 93 -21.62 -11.76 -4.52
CA GLU A 93 -22.88 -11.50 -5.22
C GLU A 93 -23.88 -10.81 -4.28
N GLY A 94 -24.57 -9.78 -4.79
CA GLY A 94 -25.68 -9.09 -4.14
C GLY A 94 -25.26 -7.92 -3.25
N ILE A 95 -25.91 -6.77 -3.47
CA ILE A 95 -25.65 -5.52 -2.70
C ILE A 95 -26.01 -5.67 -1.22
N GLU A 96 -26.90 -6.55 -0.88
CA GLU A 96 -27.33 -6.85 0.49
C GLU A 96 -26.20 -7.42 1.34
N THR A 97 -25.16 -7.99 0.71
CA THR A 97 -23.98 -8.53 1.39
C THR A 97 -22.97 -7.47 1.77
N PHE A 98 -23.23 -6.18 1.47
CA PHE A 98 -22.26 -5.10 1.66
C PHE A 98 -21.73 -5.00 3.11
N PRO A 99 -22.55 -5.08 4.18
CA PRO A 99 -22.04 -4.94 5.54
C PRO A 99 -21.01 -6.01 5.90
N GLU A 100 -21.31 -7.27 5.60
CA GLU A 100 -20.43 -8.41 5.87
C GLU A 100 -19.19 -8.37 4.98
N THR A 101 -19.38 -8.06 3.70
CA THR A 101 -18.29 -7.94 2.74
C THR A 101 -17.31 -6.83 3.13
N LEU A 102 -17.81 -5.70 3.66
CA LEU A 102 -16.95 -4.63 4.16
C LEU A 102 -16.08 -5.09 5.33
N LEU A 103 -16.64 -5.89 6.24
CA LEU A 103 -15.90 -6.42 7.39
C LEU A 103 -14.75 -7.35 6.97
N MET A 104 -14.86 -8.04 5.84
CA MET A 104 -13.79 -8.90 5.31
C MET A 104 -12.50 -8.13 5.04
N LEU A 105 -12.56 -6.82 4.75
CA LEU A 105 -11.36 -5.98 4.58
C LEU A 105 -10.57 -5.82 5.89
N PHE A 106 -11.24 -5.93 7.02
CA PHE A 106 -10.62 -5.76 8.34
C PHE A 106 -10.23 -7.11 8.97
N SER A 107 -10.94 -8.19 8.64
CA SER A 107 -10.60 -9.55 9.10
C SER A 107 -9.50 -10.21 8.27
N GLY A 108 -9.25 -9.70 7.04
CA GLY A 108 -8.28 -10.28 6.11
C GLY A 108 -8.77 -11.55 5.42
N GLU A 109 -10.07 -11.81 5.41
CA GLU A 109 -10.68 -12.98 4.76
C GLU A 109 -10.75 -12.85 3.23
N ASN A 110 -10.68 -11.61 2.71
CA ASN A 110 -10.68 -11.40 1.27
C ASN A 110 -9.33 -11.70 0.65
N PHE A 111 -9.35 -12.18 -0.58
CA PHE A 111 -8.15 -12.42 -1.36
C PHE A 111 -8.16 -11.63 -2.67
N GLY A 112 -7.23 -10.67 -2.80
CA GLY A 112 -7.17 -9.76 -3.93
C GLY A 112 -8.14 -8.58 -3.81
N LYS A 113 -8.59 -8.02 -4.95
CA LYS A 113 -9.53 -6.89 -4.98
C LYS A 113 -10.93 -7.36 -4.60
N LEU A 114 -11.43 -6.91 -3.45
CA LEU A 114 -12.78 -7.21 -3.01
C LEU A 114 -13.80 -6.34 -3.77
N MET A 115 -14.80 -6.96 -4.36
CA MET A 115 -15.85 -6.32 -5.13
C MET A 115 -17.21 -6.95 -4.84
N ILE A 116 -18.27 -6.17 -4.94
CA ILE A 116 -19.67 -6.64 -4.88
C ILE A 116 -20.24 -6.48 -6.28
N LYS A 117 -20.80 -7.56 -6.78
CA LYS A 117 -21.58 -7.54 -8.02
C LYS A 117 -23.03 -7.24 -7.67
N VAL A 118 -23.56 -6.16 -8.22
CA VAL A 118 -24.94 -5.70 -8.08
C VAL A 118 -25.79 -6.12 -9.29
#